data_b9ad9fc1c5ad411e7bbcca0090cebf58
#
_entry.id   b9ad9fc1c5ad411e7bbcca0090cebf58
#
_cell.length_a   1.000
_cell.length_b   1.000
_cell.length_c   1.000
_cell.angle_alpha   90.00
_cell.angle_beta   90.00
_cell.angle_gamma   90.00
#
_symmetry.space_group_name_H-M   'P 1'
#
loop_
_entity.id
_entity.type
_entity.pdbx_description
1 polymer ?
#
loop_
_entity_poly.entity_id
_entity_poly.type
_entity_poly.pdbx_seq_one_letter_code
_entity_poly.pdbx_strand_id
1 'polypeptide(L)'
;MSNAYTVETIQPQPDRAKDMPYAPAVRIVGACDLMFVSGVTPSPLYHFHPHVDEEHVHPNGIHEQVDRAMKAAKEVLDSVGATWTDVVKITKYLTDIRDMNGMSVAMAPYFGDWKPASTTICINQLSSPGARVELDMIVAIPKKG
;
A
#
# COMPACT_ATOMS: atom_id res chain seq x y z
N MET A 1 -25.79 -10.12 -2.26
CA MET A 1 -26.13 -9.18 -1.17
C MET A 1 -25.47 -7.85 -1.47
N SER A 2 -26.18 -6.74 -1.31
CA SER A 2 -25.58 -5.43 -1.42
C SER A 2 -24.57 -5.26 -0.29
N ASN A 3 -23.39 -4.75 -0.60
CA ASN A 3 -22.45 -4.35 0.44
C ASN A 3 -23.12 -3.30 1.33
N ALA A 4 -22.99 -3.48 2.64
CA ALA A 4 -23.53 -2.53 3.62
C ALA A 4 -22.81 -1.16 3.59
N TYR A 5 -21.80 -0.99 2.74
CA TYR A 5 -21.02 0.22 2.59
C TYR A 5 -20.56 0.42 1.15
N THR A 6 -20.20 1.65 0.84
CA THR A 6 -19.54 2.04 -0.42
C THR A 6 -18.26 2.81 -0.12
N VAL A 7 -17.31 2.73 -1.04
CA VAL A 7 -16.06 3.49 -0.99
C VAL A 7 -16.05 4.46 -2.16
N GLU A 8 -15.94 5.74 -1.87
CA GLU A 8 -16.04 6.81 -2.85
C GLU A 8 -14.76 7.63 -2.87
N THR A 9 -14.26 7.91 -4.08
CA THR A 9 -13.19 8.89 -4.24
C THR A 9 -13.78 10.30 -4.24
N ILE A 10 -13.14 11.21 -3.54
CA ILE A 10 -13.52 12.63 -3.52
C ILE A 10 -12.60 13.37 -4.49
N GLN A 11 -13.21 14.01 -5.49
CA GLN A 11 -12.50 14.71 -6.55
C GLN A 11 -12.97 16.17 -6.59
N PRO A 12 -12.25 17.12 -5.92
CA PRO A 12 -12.62 18.54 -5.99
C PRO A 12 -12.60 19.11 -7.40
N GLN A 13 -11.81 18.54 -8.28
CA GLN A 13 -11.73 18.87 -9.70
C GLN A 13 -11.86 17.58 -10.53
N PRO A 14 -13.11 17.10 -10.80
CA PRO A 14 -13.30 15.80 -11.44
C PRO A 14 -12.59 15.66 -12.79
N ASP A 15 -12.50 16.73 -13.57
CA ASP A 15 -11.84 16.73 -14.88
C ASP A 15 -10.32 16.46 -14.80
N ARG A 16 -9.73 16.70 -13.62
CA ARG A 16 -8.31 16.50 -13.35
C ARG A 16 -8.00 15.14 -12.71
N ALA A 17 -9.02 14.35 -12.38
CA ALA A 17 -8.83 13.05 -11.73
C ALA A 17 -7.89 12.12 -12.52
N LYS A 18 -7.96 12.16 -13.84
CA LYS A 18 -7.11 11.36 -14.74
C LYS A 18 -5.61 11.71 -14.65
N ASP A 19 -5.30 12.93 -14.24
CA ASP A 19 -3.92 13.43 -14.19
C ASP A 19 -3.18 12.99 -12.91
N MET A 20 -3.92 12.42 -11.94
CA MET A 20 -3.39 12.12 -10.60
C MET A 20 -3.26 10.62 -10.36
N PRO A 21 -2.14 10.15 -9.77
CA PRO A 21 -1.95 8.75 -9.42
C PRO A 21 -2.63 8.36 -8.09
N TYR A 22 -3.30 9.28 -7.41
CA TYR A 22 -4.00 9.07 -6.13
C TYR A 22 -5.31 9.86 -6.10
N ALA A 23 -6.22 9.45 -5.25
CA ALA A 23 -7.41 10.26 -4.94
C ALA A 23 -7.05 11.32 -3.89
N PRO A 24 -7.51 12.57 -4.04
CA PRO A 24 -7.33 13.59 -3.00
C PRO A 24 -7.90 13.18 -1.64
N ALA A 25 -9.00 12.43 -1.66
CA ALA A 25 -9.57 11.81 -0.47
C ALA A 25 -10.41 10.60 -0.85
N VAL A 26 -10.65 9.73 0.12
CA VAL A 26 -11.57 8.60 0.02
C VAL A 26 -12.56 8.69 1.17
N ARG A 27 -13.83 8.51 0.89
CA ARG A 27 -14.91 8.46 1.88
C ARG A 27 -15.53 7.07 1.90
N ILE A 28 -15.74 6.56 3.10
CA ILE A 28 -16.51 5.34 3.33
C ILE A 28 -17.90 5.75 3.78
N VAL A 29 -18.93 5.24 3.12
CA VAL A 29 -20.33 5.48 3.43
C VAL A 29 -20.97 4.16 3.84
N GLY A 30 -21.53 4.10 5.04
CA GLY A 30 -22.13 2.89 5.59
C GLY A 30 -21.21 2.17 6.58
N ALA A 31 -21.61 0.98 6.99
CA ALA A 31 -20.92 0.20 8.02
C ALA A 31 -19.96 -0.81 7.40
N CYS A 32 -18.70 -0.70 7.75
CA CYS A 32 -17.66 -1.67 7.38
C CYS A 32 -16.77 -1.95 8.59
N ASP A 33 -15.92 -2.96 8.48
CA ASP A 33 -14.79 -3.12 9.38
C ASP A 33 -13.56 -2.50 8.73
N LEU A 34 -12.65 -1.98 9.55
CA LEU A 34 -11.38 -1.45 9.09
C LEU A 34 -10.27 -2.42 9.48
N MET A 35 -9.40 -2.68 8.52
CA MET A 35 -8.17 -3.42 8.75
C MET A 35 -6.98 -2.49 8.57
N PHE A 36 -6.08 -2.48 9.54
CA PHE A 36 -4.86 -1.71 9.53
C PHE A 36 -3.70 -2.66 9.22
N VAL A 37 -3.13 -2.53 8.03
CA VAL A 37 -1.99 -3.33 7.63
C VAL A 37 -0.73 -2.70 8.17
N SER A 38 0.04 -3.47 8.94
CA SER A 38 1.36 -3.04 9.41
C SER A 38 2.29 -2.74 8.25
N GLY A 39 3.35 -1.97 8.50
CA GLY A 39 4.36 -1.67 7.50
C GLY A 39 4.93 -2.93 6.88
N VAL A 40 4.89 -3.01 5.55
CA VAL A 40 5.52 -4.07 4.77
C VAL A 40 6.72 -3.51 4.04
N THR A 41 7.81 -4.25 4.09
CA THR A 41 9.08 -3.94 3.43
C THR A 41 9.37 -5.00 2.37
N PRO A 42 10.49 -4.91 1.61
CA PRO A 42 10.91 -5.99 0.74
C PRO A 42 11.32 -7.27 1.44
N SER A 43 11.42 -7.28 2.78
CA SER A 43 11.64 -8.50 3.58
C SER A 43 10.42 -9.40 3.56
N PRO A 44 10.58 -10.71 3.87
CA PRO A 44 9.44 -11.59 4.05
C PRO A 44 8.45 -11.06 5.10
N LEU A 45 7.14 -11.31 4.90
CA LEU A 45 6.11 -10.89 5.85
C LEU A 45 6.39 -11.47 7.25
N TYR A 46 6.74 -12.73 7.32
CA TYR A 46 7.19 -13.38 8.54
C TYR A 46 8.69 -13.58 8.49
N HIS A 47 9.40 -13.11 9.51
CA HIS A 47 10.85 -13.20 9.63
C HIS A 47 11.25 -13.31 11.10
N PHE A 48 12.49 -13.69 11.35
CA PHE A 48 12.99 -13.89 12.71
C PHE A 48 13.27 -12.58 13.45
N HIS A 49 13.05 -12.62 14.75
CA HIS A 49 13.48 -11.59 15.69
C HIS A 49 14.27 -12.24 16.84
N PRO A 50 15.53 -11.87 17.11
CA PRO A 50 16.32 -10.84 16.38
C PRO A 50 16.50 -11.17 14.89
N HIS A 51 16.67 -10.13 14.09
CA HIS A 51 16.82 -10.26 12.65
C HIS A 51 18.00 -11.14 12.26
N VAL A 52 17.84 -11.92 11.19
CA VAL A 52 18.92 -12.66 10.54
C VAL A 52 19.22 -12.03 9.19
N ASP A 53 20.49 -11.91 8.85
CA ASP A 53 20.94 -11.14 7.68
C ASP A 53 20.35 -11.67 6.36
N GLU A 54 20.14 -12.97 6.24
CA GLU A 54 19.61 -13.61 5.04
C GLU A 54 18.21 -13.14 4.66
N GLU A 55 17.41 -12.70 5.64
CA GLU A 55 16.06 -12.20 5.41
C GLU A 55 16.04 -10.71 5.02
N HIS A 56 17.19 -10.03 5.07
CA HIS A 56 17.35 -8.63 4.74
C HIS A 56 18.24 -8.42 3.51
N VAL A 57 18.38 -9.43 2.67
CA VAL A 57 19.02 -9.30 1.36
C VAL A 57 17.98 -8.80 0.37
N HIS A 58 18.09 -7.54 -0.01
CA HIS A 58 17.15 -6.89 -0.90
C HIS A 58 17.71 -6.71 -2.29
N PRO A 59 16.87 -6.77 -3.34
CA PRO A 59 17.30 -6.43 -4.70
C PRO A 59 17.69 -4.94 -4.77
N ASN A 60 18.57 -4.62 -5.70
CA ASN A 60 19.05 -3.24 -5.88
C ASN A 60 18.00 -2.34 -6.56
N GLY A 61 17.13 -2.90 -7.39
CA GLY A 61 16.12 -2.15 -8.12
C GLY A 61 14.93 -1.75 -7.25
N ILE A 62 14.46 -0.51 -7.37
CA ILE A 62 13.27 -0.07 -6.63
C ILE A 62 12.01 -0.83 -7.08
N HIS A 63 11.88 -1.17 -8.37
CA HIS A 63 10.77 -1.97 -8.87
C HIS A 63 10.65 -3.31 -8.14
N GLU A 64 11.75 -4.01 -8.02
CA GLU A 64 11.80 -5.34 -7.37
C GLU A 64 11.55 -5.22 -5.87
N GLN A 65 12.05 -4.18 -5.23
CA GLN A 65 11.76 -3.92 -3.82
C GLN A 65 10.26 -3.64 -3.60
N VAL A 66 9.67 -2.82 -4.45
CA VAL A 66 8.22 -2.54 -4.41
C VAL A 66 7.41 -3.80 -4.64
N ASP A 67 7.76 -4.62 -5.62
CA ASP A 67 7.06 -5.88 -5.89
C ASP A 67 7.08 -6.82 -4.68
N ARG A 68 8.20 -6.92 -3.99
CA ARG A 68 8.29 -7.73 -2.77
C ARG A 68 7.39 -7.19 -1.66
N ALA A 69 7.40 -5.87 -1.43
CA ALA A 69 6.53 -5.25 -0.43
C ALA A 69 5.04 -5.41 -0.78
N MET A 70 4.68 -5.24 -2.05
CA MET A 70 3.30 -5.43 -2.50
C MET A 70 2.85 -6.90 -2.37
N LYS A 71 3.72 -7.86 -2.63
CA LYS A 71 3.42 -9.28 -2.41
C LYS A 71 3.18 -9.59 -0.93
N ALA A 72 3.98 -9.01 -0.03
CA ALA A 72 3.75 -9.16 1.41
C ALA A 72 2.39 -8.55 1.83
N ALA A 73 2.03 -7.38 1.33
CA ALA A 73 0.71 -6.80 1.57
C ALA A 73 -0.40 -7.68 0.98
N LYS A 74 -0.18 -8.27 -0.18
CA LYS A 74 -1.16 -9.18 -0.81
C LYS A 74 -1.47 -10.40 0.05
N GLU A 75 -0.48 -10.98 0.70
CA GLU A 75 -0.72 -12.10 1.63
C GLU A 75 -1.70 -11.71 2.73
N VAL A 76 -1.59 -10.49 3.26
CA VAL A 76 -2.51 -9.98 4.28
C VAL A 76 -3.91 -9.78 3.70
N LEU A 77 -4.02 -9.14 2.53
CA LEU A 77 -5.31 -8.92 1.86
C LEU A 77 -6.01 -10.26 1.56
N ASP A 78 -5.29 -11.20 0.97
CA ASP A 78 -5.82 -12.52 0.61
C ASP A 78 -6.34 -13.28 1.83
N SER A 79 -5.72 -13.12 3.00
CA SER A 79 -6.11 -13.81 4.22
C SER A 79 -7.52 -13.45 4.72
N VAL A 80 -8.05 -12.30 4.31
CA VAL A 80 -9.39 -11.81 4.66
C VAL A 80 -10.31 -11.67 3.43
N GLY A 81 -9.86 -12.12 2.26
CA GLY A 81 -10.64 -12.01 1.03
C GLY A 81 -10.73 -10.58 0.49
N ALA A 82 -9.83 -9.68 0.91
CA ALA A 82 -9.77 -8.32 0.39
C ALA A 82 -8.96 -8.24 -0.89
N THR A 83 -9.17 -7.17 -1.63
CA THR A 83 -8.45 -6.86 -2.87
C THR A 83 -7.85 -5.46 -2.81
N TRP A 84 -7.05 -5.10 -3.81
CA TRP A 84 -6.45 -3.77 -3.87
C TRP A 84 -7.49 -2.65 -3.90
N THR A 85 -8.68 -2.90 -4.42
CA THR A 85 -9.77 -1.90 -4.46
C THR A 85 -10.41 -1.65 -3.10
N ASP A 86 -10.10 -2.47 -2.10
CA ASP A 86 -10.55 -2.28 -0.72
C ASP A 86 -9.59 -1.39 0.08
N VAL A 87 -8.39 -1.12 -0.46
CA VAL A 87 -7.41 -0.22 0.15
C VAL A 87 -7.91 1.21 0.04
N VAL A 88 -8.19 1.86 1.16
CA VAL A 88 -8.70 3.24 1.20
C VAL A 88 -7.61 4.27 1.45
N LYS A 89 -6.54 3.87 2.11
CA LYS A 89 -5.38 4.71 2.40
C LYS A 89 -4.09 3.91 2.29
N ILE A 90 -3.09 4.49 1.65
CA ILE A 90 -1.73 3.98 1.64
C ILE A 90 -0.76 5.08 2.05
N THR A 91 0.17 4.76 2.93
CA THR A 91 1.33 5.60 3.23
C THR A 91 2.59 4.90 2.72
N LYS A 92 3.41 5.65 2.01
CA LYS A 92 4.61 5.17 1.34
C LYS A 92 5.81 5.88 1.93
N TYR A 93 6.75 5.09 2.43
CA TYR A 93 8.00 5.59 3.00
C TYR A 93 9.15 5.25 2.07
N LEU A 94 9.92 6.25 1.69
CA LEU A 94 11.14 6.10 0.87
C LEU A 94 12.35 6.58 1.65
N THR A 95 13.50 5.95 1.42
CA THR A 95 14.78 6.44 1.96
C THR A 95 15.55 7.29 0.94
N ASP A 96 15.11 7.29 -0.31
CA ASP A 96 15.68 8.10 -1.39
C ASP A 96 14.54 8.64 -2.26
N ILE A 97 14.37 9.96 -2.28
CA ILE A 97 13.29 10.60 -3.05
C ILE A 97 13.41 10.37 -4.56
N ARG A 98 14.61 10.04 -5.06
CA ARG A 98 14.81 9.71 -6.47
C ARG A 98 14.10 8.43 -6.89
N ASP A 99 13.74 7.57 -5.94
CA ASP A 99 12.97 6.35 -6.18
C ASP A 99 11.47 6.60 -6.40
N MET A 100 10.98 7.81 -6.22
CA MET A 100 9.53 8.11 -6.21
C MET A 100 8.82 7.72 -7.51
N ASN A 101 9.40 8.09 -8.66
CA ASN A 101 8.80 7.76 -9.95
C ASN A 101 8.85 6.25 -10.22
N GLY A 102 9.97 5.60 -9.93
CA GLY A 102 10.12 4.15 -10.08
C GLY A 102 9.14 3.38 -9.20
N MET A 103 8.96 3.81 -7.96
CA MET A 103 7.95 3.26 -7.05
C MET A 103 6.54 3.39 -7.63
N SER A 104 6.18 4.57 -8.11
CA SER A 104 4.85 4.81 -8.69
C SER A 104 4.57 3.92 -9.89
N VAL A 105 5.54 3.77 -10.78
CA VAL A 105 5.44 2.88 -11.94
C VAL A 105 5.30 1.42 -11.52
N ALA A 106 6.08 0.97 -10.54
CA ALA A 106 6.01 -0.41 -10.05
C ALA A 106 4.69 -0.73 -9.35
N MET A 107 4.08 0.24 -8.68
CA MET A 107 2.81 0.06 -7.96
C MET A 107 1.58 0.09 -8.88
N ALA A 108 1.63 0.81 -9.97
CA ALA A 108 0.48 1.04 -10.84
C ALA A 108 -0.26 -0.24 -11.28
N PRO A 109 0.42 -1.35 -11.68
CA PRO A 109 -0.27 -2.58 -12.08
C PRO A 109 -1.10 -3.23 -10.97
N TYR A 110 -0.75 -3.02 -9.70
CA TYR A 110 -1.47 -3.60 -8.57
C TYR A 110 -2.82 -2.92 -8.35
N PHE A 111 -2.86 -1.60 -8.39
CA PHE A 111 -4.09 -0.85 -8.15
C PHE A 111 -4.98 -0.70 -9.40
N GLY A 112 -4.40 -0.80 -10.60
CA GLY A 112 -5.15 -0.58 -11.83
C GLY A 112 -5.77 0.83 -11.85
N ASP A 113 -7.07 0.91 -12.11
CA ASP A 113 -7.80 2.18 -12.14
C ASP A 113 -8.17 2.69 -10.74
N TRP A 114 -8.06 1.85 -9.71
CA TRP A 114 -8.33 2.26 -8.34
C TRP A 114 -7.23 3.17 -7.81
N LYS A 115 -7.62 4.28 -7.19
CA LYS A 115 -6.69 5.27 -6.64
C LYS A 115 -7.03 5.53 -5.18
N PRO A 116 -6.35 4.88 -4.23
CA PRO A 116 -6.55 5.18 -2.82
C PRO A 116 -6.05 6.58 -2.46
N ALA A 117 -6.47 7.09 -1.31
CA ALA A 117 -5.82 8.23 -0.69
C ALA A 117 -4.38 7.85 -0.36
N SER A 118 -3.42 8.72 -0.66
CA SER A 118 -2.00 8.37 -0.59
C SER A 118 -1.16 9.51 -0.04
N THR A 119 -0.16 9.15 0.75
CA THR A 119 0.90 10.05 1.20
C THR A 119 2.25 9.40 0.96
N THR A 120 3.21 10.16 0.46
CA THR A 120 4.59 9.71 0.29
C THR A 120 5.51 10.57 1.16
N ILE A 121 6.37 9.92 1.92
CA ILE A 121 7.31 10.55 2.86
C ILE A 121 8.70 10.00 2.58
N CYS A 122 9.70 10.88 2.52
CA CYS A 122 11.11 10.47 2.49
C CYS A 122 11.69 10.59 3.90
N ILE A 123 12.32 9.52 4.36
CA ILE A 123 12.88 9.38 5.71
C ILE A 123 14.34 8.92 5.62
N ASN A 124 15.05 8.92 6.75
CA ASN A 124 16.47 8.56 6.77
C ASN A 124 16.71 7.07 6.54
N GLN A 125 15.99 6.22 7.25
CA GLN A 125 16.18 4.76 7.21
C GLN A 125 14.88 4.04 7.56
N LEU A 126 14.81 2.80 7.11
CA LEU A 126 13.77 1.85 7.49
C LEU A 126 14.33 0.81 8.47
N SER A 127 13.45 0.10 9.17
CA SER A 127 13.84 -0.92 10.14
C SER A 127 14.54 -2.13 9.50
N SER A 128 14.30 -2.40 8.23
CA SER A 128 15.00 -3.43 7.48
C SER A 128 16.22 -2.82 6.77
N PRO A 129 17.46 -3.19 7.15
CA PRO A 129 18.66 -2.66 6.50
C PRO A 129 18.65 -2.89 5.00
N GLY A 130 18.94 -1.85 4.21
CA GLY A 130 18.97 -1.94 2.74
C GLY A 130 17.60 -1.84 2.07
N ALA A 131 16.49 -1.88 2.80
CA ALA A 131 15.19 -1.55 2.26
C ALA A 131 15.11 -0.06 1.96
N ARG A 132 14.58 0.30 0.78
CA ARG A 132 14.36 1.69 0.38
C ARG A 132 12.90 2.08 0.31
N VAL A 133 11.99 1.13 0.51
CA VAL A 133 10.55 1.34 0.52
C VAL A 133 9.89 0.58 1.65
N GLU A 134 8.91 1.20 2.28
CA GLU A 134 7.96 0.56 3.19
C GLU A 134 6.57 1.12 2.92
N LEU A 135 5.56 0.29 3.07
CA LEU A 135 4.17 0.65 2.78
C LEU A 135 3.31 0.25 3.97
N ASP A 136 2.36 1.10 4.35
CA ASP A 136 1.27 0.69 5.23
C ASP A 136 -0.07 1.09 4.63
N MET A 137 -1.13 0.40 5.02
CA MET A 137 -2.44 0.55 4.39
C MET A 137 -3.56 0.49 5.41
N ILE A 138 -4.64 1.19 5.09
CA ILE A 138 -5.94 1.02 5.76
C ILE A 138 -6.89 0.46 4.72
N VAL A 139 -7.60 -0.59 5.09
CA VAL A 139 -8.46 -1.38 4.19
C VAL A 139 -9.86 -1.41 4.75
N ALA A 140 -10.87 -1.14 3.92
CA ALA A 140 -12.28 -1.29 4.27
C ALA A 140 -12.76 -2.66 3.80
N ILE A 141 -13.29 -3.45 4.72
CA ILE A 141 -13.80 -4.79 4.43
C ILE A 141 -15.24 -4.93 4.93
N PRO A 142 -16.01 -5.88 4.38
CA PRO A 142 -17.36 -6.14 4.86
C PRO A 142 -17.37 -6.40 6.35
N LYS A 143 -18.35 -5.85 7.04
CA LYS A 143 -18.51 -6.03 8.47
C LYS A 143 -18.68 -7.51 8.78
N LYS A 144 -17.90 -7.97 9.75
CA LYS A 144 -18.01 -9.34 10.25
C LYS A 144 -19.34 -9.50 10.99
N GLY A 145 -20.09 -10.50 10.58
CA GLY A 145 -21.37 -10.83 11.20
C GLY A 145 -21.25 -11.42 12.60
#